data_e2475eab1a1c7f431a6f847ab7d2c681
#
_entry.id   e2475eab1a1c7f431a6f847ab7d2c681
#
_cell.length_a   1.000
_cell.length_b   1.000
_cell.length_c   1.000
_cell.angle_alpha   90.00
_cell.angle_beta   90.00
_cell.angle_gamma   90.00
#
_symmetry.space_group_name_H-M   'P 1'
#
loop_
_entity.id
_entity.type
_entity.pdbx_description
1 polymer ?
#
loop_
_entity_poly.entity_id
_entity_poly.type
_entity_poly.pdbx_seq_one_letter_code
_entity_poly.pdbx_strand_id
1 'polypeptide(L)'
;MLDPYLGSLTLNQINGDVIWSVVQGQLKKGNTPATVNRYLALIRNLLKMARDEWQWIDSIPKIRLLPGEVERDRWLTREGADRLIVAAPEHLAALIRFALATGCRAREITGLEWNRVDLDRRTAWLNRTKNGTPRGVPLNADAVAVLQEQMGKHKQFCFTYRSQPILWDLTNTAWVNAVKKAGLEDFRFHNL
;
A
#
# COMPACT_ATOMS: atom_id res chain seq x y z
N MET A 1 -0.82 -16.64 9.45
CA MET A 1 -0.03 -17.73 8.87
C MET A 1 -0.94 -18.95 8.73
N LEU A 2 -0.81 -19.71 7.65
CA LEU A 2 -1.66 -20.89 7.33
C LEU A 2 -1.05 -22.20 7.88
N ASP A 3 0.24 -22.19 8.15
CA ASP A 3 1.01 -23.35 8.57
C ASP A 3 0.39 -24.17 9.72
N PRO A 4 -0.13 -23.56 10.81
CA PRO A 4 -0.78 -24.32 11.89
C PRO A 4 -2.01 -25.12 11.46
N TYR A 5 -2.59 -24.82 10.31
CA TYR A 5 -3.81 -25.47 9.80
C TYR A 5 -3.52 -26.43 8.66
N LEU A 6 -2.49 -26.17 7.87
CA LEU A 6 -2.24 -26.88 6.62
C LEU A 6 -0.87 -27.56 6.57
N GLY A 7 0.09 -27.14 7.39
CA GLY A 7 1.50 -27.55 7.25
C GLY A 7 1.77 -29.06 7.44
N SER A 8 0.90 -29.75 8.18
CA SER A 8 1.01 -31.20 8.38
C SER A 8 0.13 -32.04 7.43
N LEU A 9 -0.66 -31.36 6.57
CA LEU A 9 -1.59 -32.05 5.69
C LEU A 9 -1.03 -32.24 4.29
N THR A 10 -1.38 -33.36 3.67
CA THR A 10 -1.20 -33.54 2.22
C THR A 10 -2.27 -32.78 1.46
N LEU A 11 -2.03 -32.46 0.18
CA LEU A 11 -2.98 -31.71 -0.65
C LEU A 11 -4.37 -32.37 -0.73
N ASN A 12 -4.40 -33.70 -0.81
CA ASN A 12 -5.66 -34.48 -0.87
C ASN A 12 -6.45 -34.45 0.46
N GLN A 13 -5.82 -34.11 1.57
CA GLN A 13 -6.49 -33.97 2.87
C GLN A 13 -7.13 -32.58 3.05
N ILE A 14 -6.80 -31.62 2.19
CA ILE A 14 -7.37 -30.26 2.26
C ILE A 14 -8.77 -30.28 1.67
N ASN A 15 -9.73 -30.55 2.52
CA ASN A 15 -11.17 -30.59 2.19
C ASN A 15 -11.91 -29.34 2.72
N GLY A 16 -13.24 -29.32 2.57
CA GLY A 16 -14.08 -28.21 3.01
C GLY A 16 -14.00 -27.93 4.51
N ASP A 17 -13.90 -28.96 5.35
CA ASP A 17 -13.84 -28.82 6.82
C ASP A 17 -12.51 -28.22 7.27
N VAL A 18 -11.39 -28.63 6.64
CA VAL A 18 -10.09 -28.02 6.87
C VAL A 18 -10.10 -26.55 6.48
N ILE A 19 -10.67 -26.19 5.35
CA ILE A 19 -10.79 -24.79 4.92
C ILE A 19 -11.66 -24.01 5.91
N TRP A 20 -12.75 -24.60 6.39
CA TRP A 20 -13.62 -23.98 7.39
C TRP A 20 -12.89 -23.77 8.72
N SER A 21 -12.06 -24.71 9.15
CA SER A 21 -11.21 -24.54 10.36
C SER A 21 -10.25 -23.37 10.23
N VAL A 22 -9.66 -23.15 9.04
CA VAL A 22 -8.85 -21.96 8.75
C VAL A 22 -9.68 -20.69 8.91
N VAL A 23 -10.89 -20.65 8.32
CA VAL A 23 -11.80 -19.50 8.43
C VAL A 23 -12.08 -19.17 9.90
N GLN A 24 -12.55 -20.15 10.66
CA GLN A 24 -12.90 -19.97 12.07
C GLN A 24 -11.69 -19.52 12.89
N GLY A 25 -10.54 -20.15 12.68
CA GLY A 25 -9.31 -19.79 13.38
C GLY A 25 -8.82 -18.37 13.06
N GLN A 26 -9.00 -17.90 11.83
CA GLN A 26 -8.62 -16.52 11.47
C GLN A 26 -9.63 -15.49 12.02
N LEU A 27 -10.91 -15.78 11.99
CA LEU A 27 -11.94 -14.91 12.61
C LEU A 27 -11.75 -14.82 14.13
N LYS A 28 -11.45 -15.94 14.80
CA LYS A 28 -11.18 -15.96 16.26
C LYS A 28 -9.95 -15.12 16.64
N LYS A 29 -8.99 -14.94 15.71
CA LYS A 29 -7.85 -14.03 15.88
C LYS A 29 -8.20 -12.55 15.67
N GLY A 30 -9.47 -12.22 15.40
CA GLY A 30 -9.92 -10.85 15.13
C GLY A 30 -9.66 -10.36 13.71
N ASN A 31 -9.28 -11.24 12.77
CA ASN A 31 -9.11 -10.85 11.38
C ASN A 31 -10.46 -10.52 10.72
N THR A 32 -10.47 -9.48 9.89
CA THR A 32 -11.65 -9.08 9.11
C THR A 32 -11.97 -10.09 8.01
N PRO A 33 -13.24 -10.17 7.51
CA PRO A 33 -13.60 -10.99 6.36
C PRO A 33 -12.69 -10.78 5.15
N ALA A 34 -12.31 -9.52 4.86
CA ALA A 34 -11.37 -9.20 3.78
C ALA A 34 -10.00 -9.88 3.97
N THR A 35 -9.46 -9.89 5.18
CA THR A 35 -8.20 -10.58 5.49
C THR A 35 -8.34 -12.09 5.32
N VAL A 36 -9.43 -12.67 5.84
CA VAL A 36 -9.70 -14.11 5.69
C VAL A 36 -9.85 -14.50 4.22
N ASN A 37 -10.55 -13.69 3.43
CA ASN A 37 -10.72 -13.91 1.99
C ASN A 37 -9.39 -13.93 1.23
N ARG A 38 -8.39 -13.16 1.66
CA ARG A 38 -7.03 -13.22 1.08
C ARG A 38 -6.35 -14.57 1.35
N TYR A 39 -6.52 -15.14 2.55
CA TYR A 39 -6.05 -16.50 2.83
C TYR A 39 -6.78 -17.54 1.98
N LEU A 40 -8.10 -17.43 1.85
CA LEU A 40 -8.90 -18.32 1.00
C LEU A 40 -8.50 -18.22 -0.48
N ALA A 41 -8.23 -17.02 -0.98
CA ALA A 41 -7.75 -16.82 -2.35
C ALA A 41 -6.37 -17.46 -2.55
N LEU A 42 -5.46 -17.36 -1.59
CA LEU A 42 -4.15 -18.01 -1.64
C LEU A 42 -4.30 -19.54 -1.69
N ILE A 43 -5.11 -20.13 -0.79
CA ILE A 43 -5.37 -21.58 -0.77
C ILE A 43 -5.97 -22.03 -2.11
N ARG A 44 -6.96 -21.29 -2.61
CA ARG A 44 -7.60 -21.58 -3.90
C ARG A 44 -6.59 -21.58 -5.05
N ASN A 45 -5.71 -20.58 -5.10
CA ASN A 45 -4.71 -20.49 -6.15
C ASN A 45 -3.69 -21.62 -6.08
N LEU A 46 -3.20 -21.96 -4.87
CA LEU A 46 -2.27 -23.08 -4.70
C LEU A 46 -2.89 -24.41 -5.11
N LEU A 47 -4.13 -24.68 -4.70
CA LEU A 47 -4.84 -25.90 -5.10
C LEU A 47 -5.12 -25.94 -6.60
N LYS A 48 -5.43 -24.81 -7.23
CA LYS A 48 -5.53 -24.73 -8.70
C LYS A 48 -4.22 -25.06 -9.39
N MET A 49 -3.11 -24.47 -8.95
CA MET A 49 -1.78 -24.82 -9.51
C MET A 49 -1.46 -26.29 -9.33
N ALA A 50 -1.76 -26.85 -8.15
CA ALA A 50 -1.54 -28.27 -7.88
C ALA A 50 -2.36 -29.19 -8.80
N ARG A 51 -3.57 -28.78 -9.18
CA ARG A 51 -4.42 -29.51 -10.12
C ARG A 51 -4.01 -29.27 -11.57
N ASP A 52 -3.94 -28.00 -11.99
CA ASP A 52 -3.90 -27.59 -13.39
C ASP A 52 -2.47 -27.62 -13.98
N GLU A 53 -1.47 -27.23 -13.18
CA GLU A 53 -0.08 -27.11 -13.63
C GLU A 53 0.77 -28.31 -13.21
N TRP A 54 0.68 -28.72 -11.92
CA TRP A 54 1.53 -29.78 -11.39
C TRP A 54 0.90 -31.17 -11.51
N GLN A 55 -0.43 -31.25 -11.72
CA GLN A 55 -1.17 -32.52 -11.84
C GLN A 55 -0.98 -33.46 -10.62
N TRP A 56 -0.88 -32.87 -9.43
CA TRP A 56 -0.69 -33.59 -8.16
C TRP A 56 -2.02 -34.03 -7.52
N ILE A 57 -3.11 -33.38 -7.92
CA ILE A 57 -4.48 -33.69 -7.45
C ILE A 57 -5.47 -33.57 -8.61
N ASP A 58 -6.53 -34.35 -8.58
CA ASP A 58 -7.55 -34.37 -9.65
C ASP A 58 -8.66 -33.34 -9.45
N SER A 59 -8.94 -32.99 -8.19
CA SER A 59 -10.04 -32.08 -7.84
C SER A 59 -9.66 -31.15 -6.69
N ILE A 60 -10.39 -30.03 -6.59
CA ILE A 60 -10.26 -29.06 -5.50
C ILE A 60 -11.60 -28.85 -4.81
N PRO A 61 -11.61 -28.64 -3.47
CA PRO A 61 -12.84 -28.33 -2.76
C PRO A 61 -13.38 -26.96 -3.18
N LYS A 62 -14.70 -26.79 -3.10
CA LYS A 62 -15.33 -25.50 -3.36
C LYS A 62 -15.00 -24.51 -2.26
N ILE A 63 -14.24 -23.46 -2.59
CA ILE A 63 -13.86 -22.40 -1.67
C ILE A 63 -14.74 -21.17 -1.91
N ARG A 64 -15.60 -20.86 -0.95
CA ARG A 64 -16.46 -19.67 -0.96
C ARG A 64 -15.81 -18.57 -0.15
N LEU A 65 -15.84 -17.35 -0.68
CA LEU A 65 -15.40 -16.15 0.06
C LEU A 65 -16.47 -15.75 1.08
N LEU A 66 -16.04 -15.17 2.17
CA LEU A 66 -16.92 -14.60 3.18
C LEU A 66 -17.57 -13.31 2.64
N PRO A 67 -18.85 -13.08 2.91
CA PRO A 67 -19.48 -11.79 2.63
C PRO A 67 -18.97 -10.70 3.59
N GLY A 68 -19.29 -9.43 3.29
CA GLY A 68 -19.00 -8.32 4.19
C GLY A 68 -17.62 -7.70 4.02
N GLU A 69 -16.98 -7.86 2.86
CA GLU A 69 -15.89 -6.96 2.50
C GLU A 69 -16.46 -5.56 2.30
N VAL A 70 -16.03 -4.63 3.16
CA VAL A 70 -16.38 -3.22 3.00
C VAL A 70 -15.35 -2.59 2.06
N GLU A 71 -15.76 -2.20 0.89
CA GLU A 71 -14.96 -1.38 0.00
C GLU A 71 -14.82 0.02 0.62
N ARG A 72 -13.58 0.46 0.80
CA ARG A 72 -13.31 1.78 1.39
C ARG A 72 -13.30 2.80 0.27
N ASP A 73 -14.39 3.51 0.13
CA ASP A 73 -14.48 4.64 -0.77
C ASP A 73 -14.23 5.93 0.03
N ARG A 74 -12.96 6.36 0.07
CA ARG A 74 -12.51 7.56 0.76
C ARG A 74 -11.75 8.43 -0.23
N TRP A 75 -12.36 9.54 -0.59
CA TRP A 75 -11.71 10.61 -1.36
C TRP A 75 -11.47 11.82 -0.47
N LEU A 76 -10.56 12.68 -0.88
CA LEU A 76 -10.22 13.90 -0.21
C LEU A 76 -10.78 15.09 -0.99
N THR A 77 -11.57 15.95 -0.34
CA THR A 77 -11.97 17.21 -0.93
C THR A 77 -10.80 18.18 -0.96
N ARG A 78 -10.89 19.23 -1.77
CA ARG A 78 -9.84 20.26 -1.84
C ARG A 78 -9.62 20.92 -0.49
N GLU A 79 -10.69 21.30 0.21
CA GLU A 79 -10.63 21.86 1.55
C GLU A 79 -10.05 20.90 2.58
N GLY A 80 -10.33 19.59 2.43
CA GLY A 80 -9.72 18.54 3.24
C GLY A 80 -8.22 18.42 3.01
N ALA A 81 -7.78 18.53 1.75
CA ALA A 81 -6.37 18.54 1.38
C ALA A 81 -5.64 19.75 1.97
N ASP A 82 -6.23 20.94 1.86
CA ASP A 82 -5.65 22.17 2.39
C ASP A 82 -5.52 22.09 3.93
N ARG A 83 -6.55 21.63 4.64
CA ARG A 83 -6.47 21.41 6.09
C ARG A 83 -5.40 20.40 6.47
N LEU A 84 -5.26 19.30 5.69
CA LEU A 84 -4.26 18.27 5.95
C LEU A 84 -2.84 18.79 5.77
N ILE A 85 -2.60 19.57 4.70
CA ILE A 85 -1.29 20.20 4.43
C ILE A 85 -0.92 21.16 5.56
N VAL A 86 -1.85 22.01 6.00
CA VAL A 86 -1.62 22.98 7.09
C VAL A 86 -1.38 22.27 8.43
N ALA A 87 -2.06 21.15 8.69
CA ALA A 87 -1.91 20.39 9.93
C ALA A 87 -0.61 19.56 9.99
N ALA A 88 0.01 19.31 8.84
CA ALA A 88 1.19 18.46 8.72
C ALA A 88 2.50 19.25 9.01
N PRO A 89 3.52 18.64 9.64
CA PRO A 89 4.85 19.24 9.70
C PRO A 89 5.45 19.36 8.28
N GLU A 90 6.37 20.30 8.09
CA GLU A 90 6.92 20.69 6.79
C GLU A 90 7.31 19.52 5.88
N HIS A 91 8.10 18.56 6.42
CA HIS A 91 8.54 17.40 5.64
C HIS A 91 7.38 16.51 5.15
N LEU A 92 6.33 16.38 5.97
CA LEU A 92 5.13 15.62 5.61
C LEU A 92 4.22 16.40 4.66
N ALA A 93 4.10 17.71 4.85
CA ALA A 93 3.34 18.60 3.95
C ALA A 93 3.91 18.54 2.52
N ALA A 94 5.24 18.51 2.37
CA ALA A 94 5.88 18.34 1.07
C ALA A 94 5.54 16.98 0.43
N LEU A 95 5.54 15.89 1.19
CA LEU A 95 5.13 14.56 0.71
C LEU A 95 3.66 14.54 0.26
N ILE A 96 2.76 15.16 1.06
CA ILE A 96 1.32 15.24 0.76
C ILE A 96 1.10 16.03 -0.53
N ARG A 97 1.69 17.21 -0.65
CA ARG A 97 1.58 18.06 -1.86
C ARG A 97 2.08 17.32 -3.09
N PHE A 98 3.20 16.65 -3.00
CA PHE A 98 3.76 15.88 -4.11
C PHE A 98 2.90 14.68 -4.47
N ALA A 99 2.33 13.97 -3.48
CA ALA A 99 1.40 12.87 -3.70
C ALA A 99 0.14 13.33 -4.43
N LEU A 100 -0.47 14.43 -3.99
CA LEU A 100 -1.66 15.03 -4.62
C LEU A 100 -1.39 15.50 -6.05
N ALA A 101 -0.19 16.01 -6.32
CA ALA A 101 0.20 16.50 -7.64
C ALA A 101 0.53 15.36 -8.65
N THR A 102 0.92 14.16 -8.17
CA THR A 102 1.48 13.11 -9.03
C THR A 102 0.78 11.76 -8.93
N GLY A 103 -0.03 11.49 -7.91
CA GLY A 103 -0.60 10.18 -7.61
C GLY A 103 0.46 9.13 -7.21
N CYS A 104 1.66 9.55 -6.84
CA CYS A 104 2.73 8.63 -6.42
C CYS A 104 2.46 8.04 -5.03
N ARG A 105 2.83 6.77 -4.86
CA ARG A 105 2.73 6.10 -3.56
C ARG A 105 3.78 6.63 -2.58
N ALA A 106 3.48 6.57 -1.28
CA ALA A 106 4.40 7.07 -0.24
C ALA A 106 5.84 6.57 -0.41
N ARG A 107 6.04 5.27 -0.63
CA ARG A 107 7.38 4.69 -0.82
C ARG A 107 8.06 5.12 -2.13
N GLU A 108 7.29 5.43 -3.16
CA GLU A 108 7.82 5.97 -4.41
C GLU A 108 8.36 7.38 -4.19
N ILE A 109 7.64 8.20 -3.40
CA ILE A 109 8.02 9.57 -3.08
C ILE A 109 9.24 9.59 -2.15
N THR A 110 9.19 8.84 -1.04
CA THR A 110 10.29 8.83 -0.06
C THR A 110 11.58 8.20 -0.61
N GLY A 111 11.46 7.34 -1.63
CA GLY A 111 12.59 6.75 -2.34
C GLY A 111 13.04 7.51 -3.58
N LEU A 112 12.46 8.68 -3.88
CA LEU A 112 12.80 9.45 -5.06
C LEU A 112 14.17 10.14 -4.89
N GLU A 113 15.07 9.87 -5.83
CA GLU A 113 16.42 10.43 -5.86
C GLU A 113 16.53 11.54 -6.92
N TRP A 114 17.38 12.52 -6.68
CA TRP A 114 17.60 13.65 -7.59
C TRP A 114 18.12 13.24 -8.98
N ASN A 115 18.94 12.19 -9.06
CA ASN A 115 19.45 11.66 -10.34
C ASN A 115 18.34 11.05 -11.23
N ARG A 116 17.12 10.98 -10.72
CA ARG A 116 15.93 10.47 -11.45
C ARG A 116 14.88 11.55 -11.71
N VAL A 117 15.20 12.79 -11.43
CA VAL A 117 14.32 13.93 -11.65
C VAL A 117 14.93 14.82 -12.73
N ASP A 118 14.17 15.02 -13.78
CA ASP A 118 14.48 15.97 -14.84
C ASP A 118 13.44 17.11 -14.75
N LEU A 119 13.84 18.23 -14.15
CA LEU A 119 12.95 19.39 -13.98
C LEU A 119 12.70 20.12 -15.28
N ASP A 120 13.64 20.10 -16.24
CA ASP A 120 13.51 20.76 -17.54
C ASP A 120 12.46 20.03 -18.39
N ARG A 121 12.54 18.70 -18.41
CA ARG A 121 11.57 17.83 -19.08
C ARG A 121 10.32 17.56 -18.24
N ARG A 122 10.28 18.06 -17.00
CA ARG A 122 9.20 17.84 -16.05
C ARG A 122 8.83 16.37 -15.89
N THR A 123 9.80 15.54 -15.63
CA THR A 123 9.61 14.09 -15.51
C THR A 123 10.43 13.54 -14.32
N ALA A 124 9.83 12.65 -13.56
CA ALA A 124 10.52 11.83 -12.58
C ALA A 124 10.45 10.35 -12.97
N TRP A 125 11.52 9.60 -12.71
CA TRP A 125 11.61 8.20 -13.08
C TRP A 125 11.60 7.31 -11.84
N LEU A 126 10.58 6.44 -11.71
CA LEU A 126 10.41 5.52 -10.59
C LEU A 126 10.86 4.11 -10.98
N ASN A 127 11.95 3.62 -10.40
CA ASN A 127 12.50 2.29 -10.71
C ASN A 127 11.83 1.15 -9.97
N ARG A 128 11.29 1.40 -8.78
CA ARG A 128 10.64 0.38 -7.94
C ARG A 128 9.18 0.74 -7.75
N THR A 129 8.34 0.20 -8.61
CA THR A 129 6.89 0.19 -8.38
C THR A 129 6.48 -1.09 -7.64
N LYS A 130 5.28 -1.15 -7.11
CA LYS A 130 4.72 -2.36 -6.45
C LYS A 130 4.79 -3.59 -7.38
N ASN A 131 4.72 -3.39 -8.68
CA ASN A 131 4.73 -4.45 -9.71
C ASN A 131 6.11 -4.67 -10.32
N GLY A 132 7.17 -4.02 -9.81
CA GLY A 132 8.53 -4.17 -10.30
C GLY A 132 8.84 -3.45 -11.63
N THR A 133 7.85 -2.89 -12.33
CA THR A 133 8.04 -2.22 -13.62
C THR A 133 8.39 -0.75 -13.40
N PRO A 134 9.52 -0.26 -13.94
CA PRO A 134 9.85 1.17 -13.91
C PRO A 134 8.81 1.99 -14.67
N ARG A 135 8.55 3.22 -14.21
CA ARG A 135 7.66 4.14 -14.92
C ARG A 135 8.11 5.59 -14.82
N GLY A 136 7.88 6.36 -15.89
CA GLY A 136 7.97 7.81 -15.88
C GLY A 136 6.72 8.42 -15.23
N VAL A 137 6.90 9.48 -14.46
CA VAL A 137 5.84 10.29 -13.86
C VAL A 137 5.97 11.71 -14.39
N PRO A 138 4.97 12.25 -15.09
CA PRO A 138 4.97 13.65 -15.49
C PRO A 138 4.82 14.54 -14.26
N LEU A 139 5.56 15.62 -14.22
CA LEU A 139 5.53 16.60 -13.13
C LEU A 139 4.73 17.82 -13.59
N ASN A 140 3.57 18.06 -12.98
CA ASN A 140 2.83 19.31 -13.16
C ASN A 140 3.54 20.48 -12.43
N ALA A 141 3.00 21.68 -12.55
CA ALA A 141 3.60 22.87 -11.96
C ALA A 141 3.75 22.75 -10.41
N ASP A 142 2.75 22.15 -9.75
CA ASP A 142 2.77 21.97 -8.29
C ASP A 142 3.85 20.98 -7.85
N ALA A 143 3.99 19.86 -8.58
CA ALA A 143 5.05 18.88 -8.30
C ALA A 143 6.45 19.48 -8.49
N VAL A 144 6.65 20.27 -9.55
CA VAL A 144 7.90 20.99 -9.78
C VAL A 144 8.18 21.98 -8.65
N ALA A 145 7.20 22.78 -8.23
CA ALA A 145 7.34 23.73 -7.14
C ALA A 145 7.75 23.03 -5.84
N VAL A 146 7.10 21.92 -5.50
CA VAL A 146 7.47 21.13 -4.31
C VAL A 146 8.90 20.62 -4.41
N LEU A 147 9.34 20.09 -5.56
CA LEU A 147 10.72 19.62 -5.73
C LEU A 147 11.73 20.77 -5.61
N GLN A 148 11.44 21.94 -6.18
CA GLN A 148 12.27 23.12 -6.06
C GLN A 148 12.45 23.55 -4.59
N GLU A 149 11.39 23.50 -3.78
CA GLU A 149 11.47 23.77 -2.33
C GLU A 149 12.35 22.74 -1.57
N GLN A 150 12.55 21.54 -2.11
CA GLN A 150 13.39 20.51 -1.51
C GLN A 150 14.85 20.56 -1.98
N MET A 151 15.15 21.30 -3.04
CA MET A 151 16.51 21.38 -3.58
C MET A 151 17.51 21.85 -2.53
N GLY A 152 18.67 21.20 -2.51
CA GLY A 152 19.75 21.52 -1.57
C GLY A 152 19.59 20.96 -0.15
N LYS A 153 18.43 20.42 0.24
CA LYS A 153 18.21 19.83 1.57
C LYS A 153 18.96 18.50 1.76
N HIS A 154 19.18 17.75 0.68
CA HIS A 154 19.94 16.50 0.70
C HIS A 154 20.58 16.21 -0.67
N LYS A 155 21.77 15.57 -0.67
CA LYS A 155 22.53 15.32 -1.91
C LYS A 155 21.89 14.26 -2.83
N GLN A 156 21.25 13.24 -2.26
CA GLN A 156 20.73 12.08 -2.99
C GLN A 156 19.22 12.07 -3.08
N PHE A 157 18.49 12.19 -1.96
CA PHE A 157 17.04 12.03 -1.90
C PHE A 157 16.32 13.38 -2.00
N CYS A 158 15.21 13.41 -2.74
CA CYS A 158 14.36 14.60 -2.88
C CYS A 158 13.61 14.93 -1.57
N PHE A 159 13.19 13.91 -0.83
CA PHE A 159 12.40 14.07 0.39
C PHE A 159 13.13 13.47 1.59
N THR A 160 13.39 14.30 2.58
CA THR A 160 14.15 13.90 3.77
C THR A 160 13.56 14.52 5.04
N TYR A 161 13.89 13.93 6.17
CA TYR A 161 13.59 14.47 7.49
C TYR A 161 14.87 14.53 8.33
N ARG A 162 15.22 15.72 8.84
CA ARG A 162 16.48 15.95 9.59
C ARG A 162 17.72 15.45 8.81
N SER A 163 17.76 15.75 7.53
CA SER A 163 18.84 15.34 6.61
C SER A 163 19.03 13.81 6.51
N GLN A 164 17.99 13.03 6.81
CA GLN A 164 17.99 11.57 6.68
C GLN A 164 16.85 11.13 5.74
N PRO A 165 17.02 10.02 5.01
CA PRO A 165 15.95 9.44 4.22
C PRO A 165 14.72 9.12 5.08
N ILE A 166 13.54 9.42 4.58
CA ILE A 166 12.30 9.12 5.29
C ILE A 166 11.98 7.63 5.13
N LEU A 167 12.04 6.90 6.25
CA LEU A 167 11.53 5.53 6.30
C LEU A 167 10.01 5.61 6.48
N TRP A 168 9.28 5.30 5.40
CA TRP A 168 7.83 5.33 5.44
C TRP A 168 7.28 4.13 6.22
N ASP A 169 6.69 4.40 7.36
CA ASP A 169 5.86 3.47 8.13
C ASP A 169 4.41 3.98 8.15
N LEU A 170 3.46 3.08 7.95
CA LEU A 170 2.03 3.38 8.00
C LEU A 170 1.55 3.86 9.38
N THR A 171 2.31 3.59 10.43
CA THR A 171 2.05 4.01 11.82
C THR A 171 2.75 5.31 12.19
N ASN A 172 3.28 6.04 11.21
CA ASN A 172 3.99 7.29 11.42
C ASN A 172 3.14 8.29 12.25
N THR A 173 3.62 8.62 13.45
CA THR A 173 2.95 9.52 14.39
C THR A 173 2.64 10.88 13.79
N ALA A 174 3.51 11.40 12.92
CA ALA A 174 3.29 12.68 12.25
C ALA A 174 2.07 12.62 11.32
N TRP A 175 1.87 11.52 10.58
CA TRP A 175 0.70 11.30 9.74
C TRP A 175 -0.58 11.22 10.57
N VAL A 176 -0.59 10.36 11.60
CA VAL A 176 -1.76 10.18 12.47
C VAL A 176 -2.19 11.49 13.11
N ASN A 177 -1.23 12.28 13.61
CA ASN A 177 -1.50 13.58 14.21
C ASN A 177 -2.01 14.60 13.19
N ALA A 178 -1.46 14.63 11.97
CA ALA A 178 -1.92 15.52 10.92
C ALA A 178 -3.36 15.22 10.49
N VAL A 179 -3.69 13.95 10.27
CA VAL A 179 -5.04 13.48 9.92
C VAL A 179 -6.03 13.87 11.01
N LYS A 180 -5.70 13.64 12.28
CA LYS A 180 -6.54 14.02 13.43
C LYS A 180 -6.76 15.54 13.50
N LYS A 181 -5.70 16.34 13.37
CA LYS A 181 -5.77 17.81 13.39
C LYS A 181 -6.57 18.37 12.21
N ALA A 182 -6.51 17.71 11.05
CA ALA A 182 -7.27 18.09 9.87
C ALA A 182 -8.77 17.72 9.95
N GLY A 183 -9.20 17.01 11.00
CA GLY A 183 -10.57 16.53 11.16
C GLY A 183 -10.94 15.43 10.15
N LEU A 184 -9.96 14.64 9.72
CA LEU A 184 -10.16 13.52 8.81
C LEU A 184 -10.23 12.21 9.62
N GLU A 185 -11.24 11.38 9.33
CA GLU A 185 -11.40 10.08 9.99
C GLU A 185 -11.01 8.92 9.05
N ASP A 186 -10.33 7.91 9.59
CA ASP A 186 -9.90 6.68 8.89
C ASP A 186 -9.25 6.96 7.52
N PHE A 187 -8.47 8.06 7.44
CA PHE A 187 -7.83 8.51 6.21
C PHE A 187 -6.37 8.04 6.16
N ARG A 188 -5.99 7.40 5.05
CA ARG A 188 -4.65 6.85 4.85
C ARG A 188 -3.93 7.63 3.75
N PHE A 189 -2.60 7.65 3.79
CA PHE A 189 -1.80 8.29 2.74
C PHE A 189 -2.12 7.79 1.33
N HIS A 190 -2.53 6.54 1.20
CA HIS A 190 -2.91 5.95 -0.08
C HIS A 190 -4.26 6.44 -0.63
N ASN A 191 -5.00 7.23 0.13
CA ASN A 191 -6.25 7.88 -0.29
C ASN A 191 -6.01 9.29 -0.87
N LEU A 192 -4.75 9.75 -0.96
CA LEU A 192 -4.34 11.01 -1.60
C LEU A 192 -4.42 10.92 -3.16
#